data_04b302a4a2af5458f7af5fd73eae0f74
#
_entry.id   04b302a4a2af5458f7af5fd73eae0f74
#
_cell.length_a   1.000
_cell.length_b   1.000
_cell.length_c   1.000
_cell.angle_alpha   90.00
_cell.angle_beta   90.00
_cell.angle_gamma   90.00
#
_symmetry.space_group_name_H-M   'P 1'
#
loop_
_entity.id
_entity.type
_entity.pdbx_description
1 polymer ?
#
loop_
_entity_poly.entity_id
_entity_poly.type
_entity_poly.pdbx_seq_one_letter_code
_entity_poly.pdbx_strand_id
1 'polypeptide(L)'
;PIARSLALEWPQDPKIYQQPYDNAYLFGSEILVIPVESHKQLAKVYLPQGQWYDFYDDVAYDGGREVLLELNIEKLPLFVRSGAVIAMQSPVTHTGEAHDGTLQLHIYTGTQSRSFELFQDDGLANTASHRPEFARNRGFHDGASRILQIQGKEGTYPGEFQRIKLYLHGLTYEPTVLFNGTDINVQFEEFRLVEPVSRFDPFMPPVGNSPKVERLPCCTFSWDMENAIEIRY
;
A
#
# COMPACT_ATOMS: atom_id res chain seq x y z
N PRO A 1 14.67 6.22 -2.24
CA PRO A 1 14.46 7.06 -1.05
C PRO A 1 13.02 6.94 -0.56
N ILE A 2 12.81 7.10 0.74
CA ILE A 2 11.47 7.00 1.36
C ILE A 2 10.55 8.09 0.81
N ALA A 3 11.02 9.33 0.73
CA ALA A 3 10.31 10.42 0.08
C ALA A 3 10.99 10.77 -1.25
N ARG A 4 10.21 10.82 -2.33
CA ARG A 4 10.70 11.05 -3.70
C ARG A 4 9.96 12.21 -4.34
N SER A 5 10.70 13.12 -4.95
CA SER A 5 10.10 14.17 -5.77
C SER A 5 9.36 13.57 -6.98
N LEU A 6 8.21 14.13 -7.32
CA LEU A 6 7.46 13.77 -8.53
C LEU A 6 8.29 13.98 -9.81
N ALA A 7 9.25 14.90 -9.78
CA ALA A 7 10.16 15.17 -10.90
C ALA A 7 11.04 13.97 -11.29
N LEU A 8 11.24 13.00 -10.40
CA LEU A 8 11.97 11.77 -10.72
C LEU A 8 11.16 10.80 -11.60
N GLU A 9 9.84 10.89 -11.54
CA GLU A 9 8.92 10.02 -12.28
C GLU A 9 8.30 10.71 -13.50
N TRP A 10 7.97 11.99 -13.36
CA TRP A 10 7.32 12.80 -14.40
C TRP A 10 8.08 14.10 -14.71
N PRO A 11 9.37 14.04 -15.09
CA PRO A 11 10.21 15.25 -15.28
C PRO A 11 9.68 16.21 -16.34
N GLN A 12 8.85 15.73 -17.27
CA GLN A 12 8.28 16.53 -18.36
C GLN A 12 6.87 17.07 -18.06
N ASP A 13 6.30 16.76 -16.90
CA ASP A 13 4.99 17.26 -16.50
C ASP A 13 5.11 18.65 -15.87
N PRO A 14 4.67 19.74 -16.54
CA PRO A 14 4.84 21.08 -16.03
C PRO A 14 3.96 21.37 -14.79
N LYS A 15 2.91 20.60 -14.57
CA LYS A 15 1.98 20.82 -13.45
C LYS A 15 2.61 20.54 -12.09
N ILE A 16 3.49 19.56 -11.99
CA ILE A 16 4.12 19.17 -10.73
C ILE A 16 5.06 20.26 -10.16
N TYR A 17 5.45 21.24 -10.99
CA TYR A 17 6.31 22.37 -10.59
C TYR A 17 5.53 23.63 -10.25
N GLN A 18 4.20 23.62 -10.38
CA GLN A 18 3.35 24.77 -10.15
C GLN A 18 2.78 24.75 -8.73
N GLN A 19 2.72 25.90 -8.08
CA GLN A 19 1.90 26.04 -6.89
C GLN A 19 0.41 25.88 -7.22
N PRO A 20 -0.36 25.21 -6.41
CA PRO A 20 -0.05 24.62 -5.08
C PRO A 20 0.38 23.14 -5.14
N TYR A 21 0.84 22.60 -6.27
CA TYR A 21 1.08 21.15 -6.46
C TYR A 21 2.54 20.73 -6.22
N ASP A 22 3.44 21.68 -6.06
CA ASP A 22 4.89 21.48 -5.92
C ASP A 22 5.32 20.84 -4.58
N ASN A 23 4.40 20.75 -3.62
CA ASN A 23 4.62 20.10 -2.33
C ASN A 23 4.25 18.61 -2.32
N ALA A 24 3.63 18.09 -3.40
CA ALA A 24 3.30 16.69 -3.51
C ALA A 24 4.55 15.83 -3.74
N TYR A 25 4.56 14.63 -3.16
CA TYR A 25 5.67 13.71 -3.29
C TYR A 25 5.21 12.24 -3.26
N LEU A 26 6.09 11.32 -3.66
CA LEU A 26 5.85 9.89 -3.48
C LEU A 26 6.48 9.41 -2.16
N PHE A 27 5.72 8.65 -1.40
CA PHE A 27 6.24 7.80 -0.34
C PHE A 27 6.55 6.42 -0.94
N GLY A 28 7.81 6.05 -0.91
CA GLY A 28 8.29 4.96 -1.77
C GLY A 28 8.16 5.31 -3.25
N SER A 29 7.71 4.36 -4.07
CA SER A 29 7.44 4.53 -5.50
C SER A 29 5.95 4.54 -5.82
N GLU A 30 5.09 4.11 -4.91
CA GLU A 30 3.72 3.73 -5.21
C GLU A 30 2.66 4.63 -4.56
N ILE A 31 2.99 5.34 -3.49
CA ILE A 31 2.01 6.15 -2.75
C ILE A 31 2.27 7.64 -3.01
N LEU A 32 1.31 8.31 -3.63
CA LEU A 32 1.32 9.76 -3.79
C LEU A 32 0.75 10.41 -2.52
N VAL A 33 1.54 11.27 -1.92
CA VAL A 33 1.17 12.06 -0.75
C VAL A 33 0.97 13.51 -1.17
N ILE A 34 -0.18 14.08 -0.86
CA ILE A 34 -0.50 15.47 -1.19
C ILE A 34 -0.79 16.25 0.08
N PRO A 35 0.20 16.96 0.64
CA PRO A 35 -0.01 17.81 1.81
C PRO A 35 -1.04 18.92 1.51
N VAL A 36 -1.99 19.10 2.40
CA VAL A 36 -3.05 20.10 2.28
C VAL A 36 -3.12 20.92 3.54
N GLU A 37 -3.67 22.13 3.43
CA GLU A 37 -3.87 23.00 4.58
C GLU A 37 -5.07 22.51 5.42
N SER A 38 -4.85 22.21 6.69
CA SER A 38 -5.83 21.57 7.59
C SER A 38 -7.11 22.37 7.83
N HIS A 39 -7.12 23.70 7.54
CA HIS A 39 -8.29 24.55 7.72
C HIS A 39 -9.24 24.56 6.51
N LYS A 40 -8.84 23.93 5.39
CA LYS A 40 -9.65 23.86 4.18
C LYS A 40 -10.56 22.65 4.22
N GLN A 41 -11.82 22.84 3.83
CA GLN A 41 -12.78 21.72 3.64
C GLN A 41 -12.73 21.12 2.23
N LEU A 42 -12.17 21.87 1.28
CA LEU A 42 -11.99 21.43 -0.11
C LEU A 42 -10.56 21.75 -0.55
N ALA A 43 -9.94 20.79 -1.23
CA ALA A 43 -8.66 21.00 -1.91
C ALA A 43 -8.74 20.58 -3.36
N LYS A 44 -8.16 21.42 -4.22
CA LYS A 44 -7.86 21.03 -5.59
C LYS A 44 -6.45 20.45 -5.62
N VAL A 45 -6.35 19.20 -6.01
CA VAL A 45 -5.10 18.45 -6.06
C VAL A 45 -4.81 18.02 -7.50
N TYR A 46 -3.55 17.81 -7.83
CA TYR A 46 -3.14 17.30 -9.13
C TYR A 46 -2.68 15.85 -9.00
N LEU A 47 -3.27 14.96 -9.78
CA LEU A 47 -2.83 13.59 -9.93
C LEU A 47 -2.00 13.48 -11.21
N PRO A 48 -0.71 13.10 -11.13
CA PRO A 48 0.12 12.85 -12.32
C PRO A 48 -0.46 11.75 -13.21
N GLN A 49 0.00 11.68 -14.45
CA GLN A 49 -0.50 10.69 -15.41
C GLN A 49 -0.42 9.25 -14.88
N GLY A 50 -1.48 8.48 -15.09
CA GLY A 50 -1.68 7.12 -14.63
C GLY A 50 -3.07 6.94 -14.04
N GLN A 51 -3.34 5.77 -13.50
CA GLN A 51 -4.55 5.50 -12.73
C GLN A 51 -4.17 5.40 -11.26
N TRP A 52 -5.01 5.97 -10.40
CA TRP A 52 -4.79 6.10 -8.96
C TRP A 52 -5.99 5.61 -8.19
N TYR A 53 -5.75 5.06 -7.02
CA TYR A 53 -6.79 4.71 -6.04
C TYR A 53 -6.64 5.59 -4.81
N ASP A 54 -7.72 6.16 -4.31
CA ASP A 54 -7.74 6.76 -2.97
C ASP A 54 -7.45 5.66 -1.95
N PHE A 55 -6.48 5.90 -1.07
CA PHE A 55 -5.98 4.89 -0.14
C PHE A 55 -6.99 4.52 0.96
N TYR A 56 -8.02 5.33 1.16
CA TYR A 56 -8.99 5.16 2.23
C TYR A 56 -10.26 4.41 1.79
N ASP A 57 -10.70 4.59 0.55
CA ASP A 57 -12.00 4.11 0.09
C ASP A 57 -11.98 3.40 -1.28
N ASP A 58 -10.80 3.21 -1.86
CA ASP A 58 -10.59 2.56 -3.17
C ASP A 58 -11.24 3.27 -4.36
N VAL A 59 -11.68 4.52 -4.20
CA VAL A 59 -12.20 5.27 -5.34
C VAL A 59 -11.09 5.46 -6.37
N ALA A 60 -11.36 5.01 -7.60
CA ALA A 60 -10.41 5.11 -8.70
C ALA A 60 -10.46 6.47 -9.39
N TYR A 61 -9.29 7.02 -9.70
CA TYR A 61 -9.12 8.28 -10.40
C TYR A 61 -8.18 8.12 -11.59
N ASP A 62 -8.58 8.69 -12.73
CA ASP A 62 -7.66 8.89 -13.85
C ASP A 62 -6.77 10.10 -13.54
N GLY A 63 -5.46 9.92 -13.71
CA GLY A 63 -4.48 10.99 -13.56
C GLY A 63 -4.34 11.88 -14.79
N GLY A 64 -3.31 12.73 -14.80
CA GLY A 64 -3.09 13.78 -15.79
C GLY A 64 -4.05 14.96 -15.61
N ARG A 65 -4.72 15.07 -14.46
CA ARG A 65 -5.75 16.10 -14.21
C ARG A 65 -5.80 16.59 -12.77
N GLU A 66 -6.46 17.71 -12.60
CA GLU A 66 -6.84 18.24 -11.29
C GLU A 66 -8.13 17.57 -10.79
N VAL A 67 -8.16 17.26 -9.51
CA VAL A 67 -9.30 16.67 -8.81
C VAL A 67 -9.66 17.54 -7.62
N LEU A 68 -10.96 17.71 -7.37
CA LEU A 68 -11.46 18.38 -6.17
C LEU A 68 -11.78 17.32 -5.12
N LEU A 69 -11.17 17.46 -3.94
CA LEU A 69 -11.35 16.54 -2.82
C LEU A 69 -12.02 17.26 -1.65
N GLU A 70 -12.96 16.57 -1.00
CA GLU A 70 -13.42 16.96 0.32
C GLU A 70 -12.37 16.55 1.36
N LEU A 71 -12.06 17.46 2.26
CA LEU A 71 -11.06 17.27 3.30
C LEU A 71 -11.74 17.28 4.67
N ASN A 72 -11.20 16.48 5.55
CA ASN A 72 -11.45 16.54 6.97
C ASN A 72 -10.11 16.46 7.71
N ILE A 73 -10.11 16.71 9.02
CA ILE A 73 -8.89 16.70 9.83
C ILE A 73 -8.24 15.31 9.92
N GLU A 74 -9.01 14.26 9.65
CA GLU A 74 -8.55 12.87 9.73
C GLU A 74 -7.95 12.36 8.43
N LYS A 75 -8.12 13.09 7.30
CA LYS A 75 -7.73 12.62 5.96
C LYS A 75 -6.60 13.47 5.38
N LEU A 76 -5.39 12.92 5.33
CA LEU A 76 -4.34 13.38 4.44
C LEU A 76 -4.55 12.72 3.07
N PRO A 77 -4.70 13.47 1.97
CA PRO A 77 -4.85 12.86 0.64
C PRO A 77 -3.69 11.94 0.28
N LEU A 78 -3.99 10.66 0.20
CA LEU A 78 -3.08 9.58 -0.18
C LEU A 78 -3.68 8.82 -1.35
N PHE A 79 -2.88 8.60 -2.38
CA PHE A 79 -3.30 7.84 -3.56
C PHE A 79 -2.28 6.77 -3.88
N VAL A 80 -2.75 5.58 -4.23
CA VAL A 80 -1.90 4.46 -4.64
C VAL A 80 -1.99 4.25 -6.14
N ARG A 81 -0.86 4.00 -6.77
CA ARG A 81 -0.82 3.70 -8.20
C ARG A 81 -1.53 2.39 -8.51
N SER A 82 -2.25 2.36 -9.61
CA SER A 82 -2.74 1.12 -10.21
C SER A 82 -1.57 0.18 -10.53
N GLY A 83 -1.75 -1.09 -10.22
CA GLY A 83 -0.74 -2.14 -10.35
C GLY A 83 0.21 -2.24 -9.14
N ALA A 84 0.13 -1.35 -8.17
CA ALA A 84 1.00 -1.36 -7.00
C ALA A 84 0.74 -2.54 -6.06
N VAL A 85 1.80 -2.99 -5.39
CA VAL A 85 1.74 -3.93 -4.26
C VAL A 85 2.32 -3.22 -3.04
N ILE A 86 1.47 -3.00 -2.03
CA ILE A 86 1.87 -2.35 -0.78
C ILE A 86 1.95 -3.42 0.30
N ALA A 87 3.13 -3.54 0.90
CA ALA A 87 3.37 -4.43 2.03
C ALA A 87 3.12 -3.70 3.35
N MET A 88 2.31 -4.28 4.20
CA MET A 88 1.95 -3.76 5.52
C MET A 88 2.05 -4.87 6.56
N GLN A 89 2.05 -4.49 7.82
CA GLN A 89 1.92 -5.39 8.96
C GLN A 89 0.88 -4.84 9.93
N SER A 90 0.47 -5.66 10.88
CA SER A 90 -0.40 -5.21 11.97
C SER A 90 0.23 -4.04 12.75
N PRO A 91 -0.56 -3.03 13.15
CA PRO A 91 -0.04 -1.90 13.91
C PRO A 91 0.61 -2.37 15.22
N VAL A 92 1.76 -1.79 15.54
CA VAL A 92 2.47 -1.96 16.81
C VAL A 92 2.66 -0.62 17.49
N THR A 93 2.75 -0.58 18.81
CA THR A 93 2.88 0.68 19.56
C THR A 93 4.32 1.18 19.61
N HIS A 94 5.30 0.29 19.41
CA HIS A 94 6.72 0.63 19.32
C HIS A 94 7.50 -0.45 18.58
N THR A 95 8.67 -0.13 18.09
CA THR A 95 9.51 -1.01 17.25
C THR A 95 10.01 -2.29 17.92
N GLY A 96 9.94 -2.39 19.23
CA GLY A 96 10.29 -3.60 19.98
C GLY A 96 9.10 -4.51 20.29
N GLU A 97 7.90 -4.17 19.82
CA GLU A 97 6.71 -5.00 19.98
C GLU A 97 6.64 -6.04 18.86
N ALA A 98 6.43 -7.30 19.23
CA ALA A 98 6.27 -8.36 18.23
C ALA A 98 4.93 -8.24 17.52
N HIS A 99 4.95 -8.29 16.18
CA HIS A 99 3.75 -8.40 15.35
C HIS A 99 3.26 -9.86 15.30
N ASP A 100 2.09 -10.07 14.71
CA ASP A 100 1.42 -11.39 14.67
C ASP A 100 2.00 -12.37 13.64
N GLY A 101 3.11 -12.03 12.97
CA GLY A 101 3.75 -12.82 11.92
C GLY A 101 2.99 -12.85 10.59
N THR A 102 2.05 -11.93 10.39
CA THR A 102 1.28 -11.82 9.15
C THR A 102 1.77 -10.64 8.30
N LEU A 103 2.25 -10.93 7.11
CA LEU A 103 2.50 -9.93 6.07
C LEU A 103 1.20 -9.65 5.34
N GLN A 104 0.75 -8.40 5.37
CA GLN A 104 -0.40 -7.95 4.60
C GLN A 104 0.09 -7.42 3.25
N LEU A 105 -0.36 -8.02 2.15
CA LEU A 105 -0.08 -7.58 0.80
C LEU A 105 -1.35 -6.99 0.18
N HIS A 106 -1.32 -5.69 -0.07
CA HIS A 106 -2.40 -4.95 -0.69
C HIS A 106 -2.09 -4.76 -2.17
N ILE A 107 -2.81 -5.45 -3.06
CA ILE A 107 -2.69 -5.31 -4.51
C ILE A 107 -3.74 -4.33 -5.01
N TYR A 108 -3.31 -3.21 -5.57
CA TYR A 108 -4.17 -2.27 -6.26
C TYR A 108 -4.26 -2.65 -7.73
N THR A 109 -5.39 -3.20 -8.13
CA THR A 109 -5.57 -3.80 -9.47
C THR A 109 -5.36 -2.79 -10.61
N GLY A 110 -5.02 -3.29 -11.79
CA GLY A 110 -4.79 -2.49 -12.97
C GLY A 110 -3.95 -3.21 -14.00
N THR A 111 -3.65 -2.58 -15.11
CA THR A 111 -2.90 -3.20 -16.21
C THR A 111 -1.39 -2.97 -16.14
N GLN A 112 -0.94 -2.13 -15.20
CA GLN A 112 0.47 -1.80 -15.05
C GLN A 112 1.21 -2.89 -14.30
N SER A 113 2.40 -3.26 -14.79
CA SER A 113 3.28 -4.20 -14.09
C SER A 113 4.27 -3.47 -13.19
N ARG A 114 4.53 -4.03 -12.00
CA ARG A 114 5.38 -3.43 -10.96
C ARG A 114 6.28 -4.46 -10.31
N SER A 115 7.48 -4.03 -9.97
CA SER A 115 8.39 -4.80 -9.11
C SER A 115 8.44 -4.18 -7.74
N PHE A 116 8.57 -5.02 -6.72
CA PHE A 116 8.74 -4.59 -5.33
C PHE A 116 9.76 -5.48 -4.62
N GLU A 117 10.20 -5.03 -3.46
CA GLU A 117 11.17 -5.75 -2.65
C GLU A 117 10.69 -5.76 -1.20
N LEU A 118 10.70 -6.93 -0.58
CA LEU A 118 10.51 -7.10 0.85
C LEU A 118 11.90 -7.28 1.46
N PHE A 119 12.28 -6.36 2.33
CA PHE A 119 13.56 -6.39 3.02
C PHE A 119 13.34 -6.41 4.53
N GLN A 120 14.03 -7.31 5.21
CA GLN A 120 13.99 -7.46 6.66
C GLN A 120 15.39 -7.66 7.19
N ASP A 121 15.66 -7.11 8.35
CA ASP A 121 16.85 -7.32 9.15
C ASP A 121 16.50 -7.18 10.64
N ASP A 122 17.47 -7.31 11.53
CA ASP A 122 17.26 -7.14 12.97
C ASP A 122 17.11 -5.69 13.43
N GLY A 123 17.23 -4.71 12.52
CA GLY A 123 17.18 -3.28 12.82
C GLY A 123 18.34 -2.76 13.69
N LEU A 124 19.27 -3.62 14.09
CA LEU A 124 20.34 -3.31 15.02
C LEU A 124 21.71 -3.23 14.35
N ALA A 125 21.84 -3.74 13.12
CA ALA A 125 23.11 -3.88 12.44
C ALA A 125 23.74 -2.51 12.10
N ASN A 126 24.86 -2.21 12.72
CA ASN A 126 25.71 -1.11 12.31
C ASN A 126 26.60 -1.58 11.16
N THR A 127 26.35 -1.08 9.96
CA THR A 127 27.02 -1.42 8.70
C THR A 127 28.54 -1.24 8.73
N ALA A 128 29.11 -0.55 9.72
CA ALA A 128 30.54 -0.28 9.82
C ALA A 128 31.39 -1.47 10.35
N SER A 129 30.78 -2.43 11.06
CA SER A 129 31.54 -3.48 11.77
C SER A 129 31.09 -4.93 11.50
N HIS A 130 29.90 -5.16 11.04
CA HIS A 130 29.34 -6.50 10.78
C HIS A 130 28.60 -6.51 9.45
N ARG A 131 28.63 -7.64 8.72
CA ARG A 131 27.70 -7.86 7.62
C ARG A 131 26.33 -8.12 8.24
N PRO A 132 25.34 -7.23 8.05
CA PRO A 132 24.03 -7.43 8.62
C PRO A 132 23.43 -8.72 8.03
N GLU A 133 22.84 -9.55 8.88
CA GLU A 133 21.97 -10.60 8.42
C GLU A 133 20.71 -9.94 7.85
N PHE A 134 20.33 -10.35 6.68
CA PHE A 134 19.11 -9.81 6.03
C PHE A 134 18.32 -10.93 5.38
N ALA A 135 17.04 -10.67 5.19
CA ALA A 135 16.14 -11.43 4.33
C ALA A 135 15.59 -10.51 3.24
N ARG A 136 15.67 -10.93 2.00
CA ARG A 136 15.16 -10.19 0.85
C ARG A 136 14.36 -11.11 -0.06
N ASN A 137 13.11 -10.73 -0.33
CA ASN A 137 12.29 -11.37 -1.35
C ASN A 137 11.94 -10.33 -2.43
N ARG A 138 12.23 -10.64 -3.68
CA ARG A 138 11.83 -9.79 -4.81
C ARG A 138 10.52 -10.26 -5.37
N GLY A 139 9.59 -9.31 -5.56
CA GLY A 139 8.29 -9.54 -6.13
C GLY A 139 8.11 -8.84 -7.47
N PHE A 140 7.30 -9.45 -8.32
CA PHE A 140 6.84 -8.87 -9.58
C PHE A 140 5.35 -9.11 -9.72
N HIS A 141 4.63 -8.03 -9.95
CA HIS A 141 3.20 -8.06 -10.24
C HIS A 141 2.97 -7.71 -11.71
N ASP A 142 2.43 -8.65 -12.46
CA ASP A 142 1.91 -8.42 -13.80
C ASP A 142 0.42 -8.08 -13.71
N GLY A 143 0.11 -6.80 -13.78
CA GLY A 143 -1.27 -6.34 -13.63
C GLY A 143 -2.18 -6.78 -14.78
N ALA A 144 -1.67 -6.89 -16.00
CA ALA A 144 -2.46 -7.30 -17.17
C ALA A 144 -2.87 -8.78 -17.07
N SER A 145 -1.96 -9.64 -16.63
CA SER A 145 -2.21 -11.08 -16.44
C SER A 145 -2.79 -11.41 -15.07
N ARG A 146 -2.80 -10.45 -14.15
CA ARG A 146 -3.20 -10.61 -12.74
C ARG A 146 -2.42 -11.71 -12.02
N ILE A 147 -1.12 -11.64 -12.18
CA ILE A 147 -0.18 -12.59 -11.58
C ILE A 147 0.79 -11.82 -10.68
N LEU A 148 0.87 -12.23 -9.43
CA LEU A 148 1.90 -11.82 -8.50
C LEU A 148 2.88 -12.98 -8.30
N GLN A 149 4.15 -12.74 -8.53
CA GLN A 149 5.23 -13.67 -8.24
C GLN A 149 6.17 -13.09 -7.21
N ILE A 150 6.53 -13.89 -6.21
CA ILE A 150 7.53 -13.52 -5.21
C ILE A 150 8.60 -14.59 -5.22
N GLN A 151 9.86 -14.19 -5.41
CA GLN A 151 11.01 -15.09 -5.39
C GLN A 151 11.30 -15.57 -3.96
N GLY A 152 11.96 -16.71 -3.86
CA GLY A 152 12.46 -17.22 -2.59
C GLY A 152 13.44 -16.24 -1.95
N LYS A 153 13.65 -16.41 -0.66
CA LYS A 153 14.48 -15.54 0.16
C LYS A 153 15.95 -15.57 -0.26
N GLU A 154 16.55 -14.39 -0.35
CA GLU A 154 17.99 -14.18 -0.35
C GLU A 154 18.43 -13.74 1.05
N GLY A 155 19.59 -14.18 1.52
CA GLY A 155 20.16 -13.80 2.82
C GLY A 155 19.93 -14.84 3.91
N THR A 156 20.44 -14.56 5.11
CA THR A 156 20.51 -15.51 6.24
C THR A 156 19.56 -15.18 7.38
N TYR A 157 18.99 -13.97 7.41
CA TYR A 157 18.00 -13.59 8.41
C TYR A 157 16.76 -14.50 8.31
N PRO A 158 16.24 -15.06 9.40
CA PRO A 158 15.14 -16.02 9.33
C PRO A 158 13.84 -15.43 8.79
N GLY A 159 13.69 -14.10 8.88
CA GLY A 159 12.45 -13.41 8.56
C GLY A 159 11.43 -13.51 9.70
N GLU A 160 10.45 -12.63 9.67
CA GLU A 160 9.49 -12.50 10.76
C GLU A 160 8.08 -12.94 10.38
N PHE A 161 7.82 -13.08 9.07
CA PHE A 161 6.50 -13.43 8.56
C PHE A 161 6.37 -14.92 8.30
N GLN A 162 5.21 -15.47 8.68
CA GLN A 162 4.85 -16.89 8.52
C GLN A 162 3.58 -17.06 7.68
N ARG A 163 2.87 -15.98 7.40
CA ARG A 163 1.62 -15.96 6.64
C ARG A 163 1.57 -14.71 5.77
N ILE A 164 0.91 -14.85 4.63
CA ILE A 164 0.45 -13.70 3.84
C ILE A 164 -1.06 -13.59 3.99
N LYS A 165 -1.52 -12.37 4.27
CA LYS A 165 -2.91 -11.96 4.09
C LYS A 165 -2.96 -11.05 2.87
N LEU A 166 -3.57 -11.54 1.81
CA LEU A 166 -3.71 -10.83 0.55
C LEU A 166 -4.99 -10.01 0.55
N TYR A 167 -4.91 -8.76 0.12
CA TYR A 167 -6.04 -7.88 -0.12
C TYR A 167 -6.04 -7.44 -1.58
N LEU A 168 -7.22 -7.48 -2.24
CA LEU A 168 -7.36 -7.12 -3.65
C LEU A 168 -8.25 -5.89 -3.79
N HIS A 169 -7.60 -4.74 -4.04
CA HIS A 169 -8.25 -3.44 -4.19
C HIS A 169 -8.73 -3.20 -5.62
N GLY A 170 -9.83 -2.43 -5.76
CA GLY A 170 -10.36 -2.00 -7.05
C GLY A 170 -11.10 -3.10 -7.84
N LEU A 171 -11.46 -4.23 -7.22
CA LEU A 171 -12.29 -5.27 -7.83
C LEU A 171 -13.77 -5.02 -7.54
N THR A 172 -14.61 -5.13 -8.57
CA THR A 172 -16.07 -5.00 -8.47
C THR A 172 -16.79 -6.35 -8.47
N TYR A 173 -16.06 -7.45 -8.51
CA TYR A 173 -16.56 -8.83 -8.56
C TYR A 173 -15.79 -9.70 -7.57
N GLU A 174 -16.33 -10.88 -7.29
CA GLU A 174 -15.67 -11.87 -6.44
C GLU A 174 -14.57 -12.59 -7.24
N PRO A 175 -13.29 -12.43 -6.85
CA PRO A 175 -12.19 -13.07 -7.56
C PRO A 175 -12.05 -14.53 -7.17
N THR A 176 -11.52 -15.34 -8.09
CA THR A 176 -10.92 -16.64 -7.75
C THR A 176 -9.43 -16.43 -7.51
N VAL A 177 -8.91 -16.88 -6.37
CA VAL A 177 -7.48 -16.74 -6.05
C VAL A 177 -6.82 -18.10 -6.06
N LEU A 178 -5.79 -18.24 -6.88
CA LEU A 178 -4.94 -19.42 -6.94
C LEU A 178 -3.58 -19.13 -6.31
N PHE A 179 -3.21 -19.90 -5.32
CA PHE A 179 -1.87 -19.90 -4.70
C PHE A 179 -1.11 -21.14 -5.14
N ASN A 180 -0.05 -20.95 -5.91
CA ASN A 180 0.72 -22.03 -6.52
C ASN A 180 -0.18 -23.06 -7.26
N GLY A 181 -1.22 -22.57 -7.93
CA GLY A 181 -2.19 -23.39 -8.67
C GLY A 181 -3.30 -24.02 -7.82
N THR A 182 -3.29 -23.83 -6.50
CA THR A 182 -4.34 -24.34 -5.59
C THR A 182 -5.34 -23.22 -5.31
N ASP A 183 -6.62 -23.52 -5.43
CA ASP A 183 -7.70 -22.56 -5.11
C ASP A 183 -7.73 -22.24 -3.62
N ILE A 184 -7.79 -20.93 -3.31
CA ILE A 184 -7.86 -20.41 -1.95
C ILE A 184 -9.20 -19.73 -1.75
N ASN A 185 -9.85 -20.04 -0.64
CA ASN A 185 -11.11 -19.42 -0.27
C ASN A 185 -10.97 -17.92 -0.04
N VAL A 186 -11.72 -17.11 -0.78
CA VAL A 186 -11.77 -15.67 -0.65
C VAL A 186 -12.86 -15.28 0.33
N GLN A 187 -12.56 -14.35 1.19
CA GLN A 187 -13.47 -13.72 2.13
C GLN A 187 -13.59 -12.23 1.82
N PHE A 188 -14.58 -11.59 2.41
CA PHE A 188 -14.73 -10.13 2.30
C PHE A 188 -14.66 -9.51 3.68
N GLU A 189 -13.83 -8.50 3.82
CA GLU A 189 -13.68 -7.75 5.06
C GLU A 189 -13.90 -6.26 4.83
N GLU A 190 -14.29 -5.55 5.87
CA GLU A 190 -14.21 -4.10 5.92
C GLU A 190 -12.74 -3.71 6.19
N PHE A 191 -12.20 -2.85 5.35
CA PHE A 191 -10.85 -2.32 5.55
C PHE A 191 -10.92 -0.82 5.87
N ARG A 192 -10.18 -0.41 6.91
CA ARG A 192 -9.98 0.98 7.28
C ARG A 192 -8.48 1.23 7.47
N LEU A 193 -7.97 2.25 6.82
CA LEU A 193 -6.58 2.65 7.04
C LEU A 193 -6.40 3.35 8.40
N VAL A 194 -7.39 4.15 8.78
CA VAL A 194 -7.35 4.94 10.03
C VAL A 194 -8.61 4.65 10.84
N GLU A 195 -8.43 4.32 12.11
CA GLU A 195 -9.54 4.17 13.04
C GLU A 195 -10.15 5.54 13.37
N PRO A 196 -11.48 5.64 13.47
CA PRO A 196 -12.15 6.88 13.81
C PRO A 196 -11.70 7.43 15.16
N VAL A 197 -11.43 8.72 15.25
CA VAL A 197 -11.03 9.42 16.50
C VAL A 197 -12.05 9.20 17.62
N SER A 198 -13.34 9.08 17.30
CA SER A 198 -14.41 8.77 18.24
C SER A 198 -14.21 7.47 19.04
N ARG A 199 -13.37 6.55 18.59
CA ARG A 199 -12.99 5.36 19.36
C ARG A 199 -12.01 5.67 20.49
N PHE A 200 -11.29 6.77 20.39
CA PHE A 200 -10.30 7.19 21.39
C PHE A 200 -10.86 8.19 22.40
N ASP A 201 -11.93 8.89 22.04
CA ASP A 201 -12.59 9.83 22.94
C ASP A 201 -14.11 9.50 23.05
N PRO A 202 -14.53 8.81 24.11
CA PRO A 202 -15.93 8.43 24.31
C PRO A 202 -16.87 9.62 24.53
N PHE A 203 -16.34 10.82 24.75
CA PHE A 203 -17.13 12.05 24.95
C PHE A 203 -17.31 12.86 23.66
N MET A 204 -16.60 12.53 22.61
CA MET A 204 -16.79 13.14 21.30
C MET A 204 -17.92 12.42 20.55
N PRO A 205 -18.87 13.17 19.95
CA PRO A 205 -19.83 12.54 19.04
C PRO A 205 -19.08 11.88 17.89
N PRO A 206 -19.60 10.75 17.34
CA PRO A 206 -18.96 10.11 16.19
C PRO A 206 -18.81 11.14 15.07
N VAL A 207 -17.58 11.50 14.77
CA VAL A 207 -17.24 12.35 13.63
C VAL A 207 -17.49 11.50 12.40
N GLY A 208 -18.51 11.82 11.66
CA GLY A 208 -18.92 11.27 10.37
C GLY A 208 -18.41 9.89 9.93
N ASN A 209 -18.89 9.36 8.84
CA ASN A 209 -18.38 8.11 8.28
C ASN A 209 -16.91 8.28 7.89
N SER A 210 -15.98 7.77 8.72
CA SER A 210 -14.58 7.64 8.29
C SER A 210 -14.53 6.82 7.01
N PRO A 211 -13.76 7.26 6.02
CA PRO A 211 -13.67 6.55 4.75
C PRO A 211 -13.17 5.11 4.96
N LYS A 212 -13.76 4.18 4.23
CA LYS A 212 -13.48 2.74 4.36
C LYS A 212 -13.77 2.03 3.04
N VAL A 213 -13.17 0.86 2.87
CA VAL A 213 -13.59 -0.12 1.86
C VAL A 213 -14.51 -1.12 2.54
N GLU A 214 -15.79 -1.14 2.17
CA GLU A 214 -16.81 -1.96 2.87
C GLU A 214 -16.66 -3.45 2.63
N ARG A 215 -16.23 -3.84 1.43
CA ARG A 215 -16.13 -5.23 0.99
C ARG A 215 -14.84 -5.45 0.21
N LEU A 216 -13.73 -5.57 0.93
CA LEU A 216 -12.44 -5.83 0.33
C LEU A 216 -12.20 -7.34 0.24
N PRO A 217 -12.01 -7.93 -0.97
CA PRO A 217 -11.69 -9.34 -1.09
C PRO A 217 -10.34 -9.64 -0.45
N CYS A 218 -10.28 -10.66 0.39
CA CYS A 218 -9.04 -11.08 1.03
C CYS A 218 -8.95 -12.59 1.19
N CYS A 219 -7.75 -13.10 1.28
CA CYS A 219 -7.47 -14.49 1.62
C CYS A 219 -6.16 -14.60 2.40
N THR A 220 -6.01 -15.69 3.16
CA THR A 220 -4.83 -15.92 3.98
C THR A 220 -4.24 -17.30 3.67
N PHE A 221 -2.93 -17.37 3.55
CA PHE A 221 -2.19 -18.63 3.33
C PHE A 221 -0.83 -18.59 4.03
N SER A 222 -0.30 -19.79 4.33
CA SER A 222 1.02 -19.93 4.94
C SER A 222 2.12 -19.66 3.94
N TRP A 223 3.15 -18.93 4.37
CA TRP A 223 4.36 -18.67 3.60
C TRP A 223 5.53 -18.45 4.55
N ASP A 224 6.60 -19.19 4.33
CA ASP A 224 7.80 -19.19 5.17
C ASP A 224 8.91 -18.27 4.62
N MET A 225 8.64 -17.51 3.57
CA MET A 225 9.57 -16.66 2.82
C MET A 225 10.69 -17.42 2.06
N GLU A 226 10.96 -18.68 2.37
CA GLU A 226 12.06 -19.45 1.76
C GLU A 226 11.79 -19.78 0.30
N ASN A 227 10.55 -20.13 -0.01
CA ASN A 227 10.17 -20.61 -1.32
C ASN A 227 9.53 -19.53 -2.19
N ALA A 228 9.78 -19.61 -3.49
CA ALA A 228 9.07 -18.77 -4.46
C ALA A 228 7.58 -19.14 -4.49
N ILE A 229 6.73 -18.13 -4.68
CA ILE A 229 5.28 -18.29 -4.77
C ILE A 229 4.72 -17.57 -5.98
N GLU A 230 3.60 -18.10 -6.48
CA GLU A 230 2.80 -17.45 -7.50
C GLU A 230 1.33 -17.35 -7.05
N ILE A 231 0.76 -16.17 -7.18
CA ILE A 231 -0.63 -15.88 -6.89
C ILE A 231 -1.29 -15.38 -8.16
N ARG A 232 -2.43 -15.95 -8.53
CA ARG A 232 -3.29 -15.49 -9.63
C ARG A 232 -4.67 -15.13 -9.09
N TYR A 233 -5.26 -14.08 -9.62
CA TYR A 233 -6.55 -13.58 -9.11
C TYR A 233 -7.44 -12.97 -10.20
#